data_9b7c785ae2f2e5edac436c310e81dacb
#
_entry.id   9b7c785ae2f2e5edac436c310e81dacb
#
_cell.length_a   1.000
_cell.length_b   1.000
_cell.length_c   1.000
_cell.angle_alpha   90.00
_cell.angle_beta   90.00
_cell.angle_gamma   90.00
#
_symmetry.space_group_name_H-M   'P 1'
#
loop_
_entity.id
_entity.type
_entity.pdbx_description
1 polymer ?
#
loop_
_entity_poly.entity_id
_entity_poly.type
_entity_poly.pdbx_seq_one_letter_code
_entity_poly.pdbx_strand_id
1 'polypeptide(L)'
;QCAEFAQQHGYDEVNINVGCPSDRVQHNKIGACLMAEPNTVADLVKHMQAAVDIPVTVKHRIGIDDFDSYEFMADFVQKVAAAGCSRFIVHARTAWLKGLSPKQNRDIPPLRYEDVYRLKQDFPQLDIEINGGIETVADIQAHLQHIDGVMIGRAFYHNPYLLAEANSLWGEPAPKRSDILTQLYPYLEEKVAKGEALPTMTRHYLGLFQGLTGARKWRQSLSGKPKLTIDDIKQAASEVLALNPDA
;
A
#
# COMPACT_ATOMS: atom_id res chain seq x y z
N GLN A 1 18.70 11.75 10.04
CA GLN A 1 18.39 10.84 11.16
C GLN A 1 17.37 9.77 10.76
N CYS A 2 16.09 10.09 10.43
CA CYS A 2 15.09 9.05 10.10
C CYS A 2 15.49 8.21 8.87
N ALA A 3 16.04 8.81 7.83
CA ALA A 3 16.51 8.10 6.64
C ALA A 3 17.73 7.20 6.97
N GLU A 4 18.71 7.72 7.71
CA GLU A 4 19.87 6.96 8.19
C GLU A 4 19.43 5.77 9.04
N PHE A 5 18.43 5.98 9.92
CA PHE A 5 17.87 4.91 10.74
C PHE A 5 17.19 3.83 9.90
N ALA A 6 16.44 4.21 8.86
CA ALA A 6 15.84 3.26 7.93
C ALA A 6 16.92 2.43 7.21
N GLN A 7 17.96 3.07 6.67
CA GLN A 7 19.06 2.36 6.01
C GLN A 7 19.79 1.42 6.97
N GLN A 8 20.09 1.86 8.21
CA GLN A 8 20.75 1.02 9.23
C GLN A 8 19.93 -0.22 9.61
N HIS A 9 18.59 -0.16 9.47
CA HIS A 9 17.70 -1.29 9.74
C HIS A 9 17.42 -2.15 8.51
N GLY A 10 18.10 -1.90 7.39
CA GLY A 10 18.02 -2.72 6.18
C GLY A 10 16.75 -2.50 5.36
N TYR A 11 16.14 -1.33 5.43
CA TYR A 11 15.04 -0.97 4.52
C TYR A 11 15.59 -0.64 3.14
N ASP A 12 14.87 -1.07 2.10
CA ASP A 12 15.27 -0.91 0.69
C ASP A 12 15.02 0.50 0.15
N GLU A 13 14.10 1.26 0.75
CA GLU A 13 13.81 2.65 0.41
C GLU A 13 13.23 3.42 1.60
N VAL A 14 13.23 4.74 1.49
CA VAL A 14 12.52 5.63 2.41
C VAL A 14 11.58 6.55 1.65
N ASN A 15 10.30 6.64 2.08
CA ASN A 15 9.26 7.36 1.37
C ASN A 15 8.79 8.60 2.14
N ILE A 16 8.69 9.74 1.45
CA ILE A 16 8.11 10.97 2.01
C ILE A 16 6.59 10.97 1.74
N ASN A 17 5.81 11.05 2.81
CA ASN A 17 4.36 11.11 2.72
C ASN A 17 3.87 12.54 2.43
N VAL A 18 3.44 12.78 1.19
CA VAL A 18 2.82 14.02 0.71
C VAL A 18 1.35 13.77 0.29
N GLY A 19 0.70 12.78 0.90
CA GLY A 19 -0.65 12.37 0.48
C GLY A 19 -1.69 12.23 1.60
N CYS A 20 -1.29 12.25 2.88
CA CYS A 20 -2.21 12.09 4.01
C CYS A 20 -3.00 13.38 4.27
N PRO A 21 -4.37 13.34 4.21
CA PRO A 21 -5.21 14.52 4.41
C PRO A 21 -5.72 14.68 5.85
N SER A 22 -5.18 13.94 6.84
CA SER A 22 -5.73 13.99 8.20
C SER A 22 -5.40 15.31 8.90
N ASP A 23 -6.35 15.81 9.70
CA ASP A 23 -6.19 17.06 10.47
C ASP A 23 -4.92 17.08 11.33
N ARG A 24 -4.64 15.95 12.01
CA ARG A 24 -3.43 15.82 12.82
C ARG A 24 -2.16 16.04 12.01
N VAL A 25 -2.15 15.59 10.78
CA VAL A 25 -1.00 15.70 9.86
C VAL A 25 -0.91 17.12 9.33
N GLN A 26 -2.05 17.73 8.95
CA GLN A 26 -2.12 19.11 8.48
C GLN A 26 -1.64 20.13 9.52
N HIS A 27 -2.07 19.99 10.79
CA HIS A 27 -1.63 20.87 11.89
C HIS A 27 -0.10 20.89 12.06
N ASN A 28 0.57 19.80 11.74
CA ASN A 28 2.03 19.70 11.76
C ASN A 28 2.68 20.13 10.42
N LYS A 29 1.92 20.66 9.46
CA LYS A 29 2.38 21.05 8.13
C LYS A 29 3.12 19.90 7.39
N ILE A 30 2.59 18.68 7.48
CA ILE A 30 3.08 17.48 6.79
C ILE A 30 1.93 16.78 6.06
N GLY A 31 2.23 15.79 5.22
CA GLY A 31 1.23 15.08 4.43
C GLY A 31 0.76 15.85 3.21
N ALA A 32 -0.53 15.78 2.87
CA ALA A 32 -1.06 16.29 1.60
C ALA A 32 -0.87 17.81 1.42
N CYS A 33 -0.89 18.60 2.49
CA CYS A 33 -0.67 20.06 2.42
C CYS A 33 0.71 20.42 1.87
N LEU A 34 1.71 19.53 1.96
CA LEU A 34 3.03 19.73 1.36
C LEU A 34 3.01 19.78 -0.18
N MET A 35 1.92 19.38 -0.84
CA MET A 35 1.79 19.59 -2.28
C MET A 35 1.81 21.07 -2.68
N ALA A 36 1.39 21.98 -1.76
CA ALA A 36 1.50 23.43 -1.96
C ALA A 36 2.91 23.97 -1.69
N GLU A 37 3.82 23.15 -1.17
CA GLU A 37 5.18 23.52 -0.75
C GLU A 37 6.25 22.67 -1.46
N PRO A 38 6.25 22.62 -2.82
CA PRO A 38 7.14 21.72 -3.56
C PRO A 38 8.63 21.95 -3.27
N ASN A 39 9.04 23.19 -2.99
CA ASN A 39 10.42 23.50 -2.63
C ASN A 39 10.82 22.89 -1.27
N THR A 40 9.91 22.88 -0.31
CA THR A 40 10.14 22.22 0.99
C THR A 40 10.34 20.72 0.80
N VAL A 41 9.52 20.07 -0.05
CA VAL A 41 9.69 18.64 -0.36
C VAL A 41 10.99 18.37 -1.10
N ALA A 42 11.35 19.23 -2.07
CA ALA A 42 12.61 19.15 -2.79
C ALA A 42 13.83 19.24 -1.86
N ASP A 43 13.81 20.15 -0.90
CA ASP A 43 14.86 20.28 0.10
C ASP A 43 14.95 19.06 1.03
N LEU A 44 13.81 18.49 1.43
CA LEU A 44 13.78 17.23 2.18
C LEU A 44 14.43 16.08 1.39
N VAL A 45 14.07 15.93 0.10
CA VAL A 45 14.69 14.92 -0.77
C VAL A 45 16.20 15.08 -0.82
N LYS A 46 16.71 16.28 -1.10
CA LYS A 46 18.15 16.56 -1.15
C LYS A 46 18.87 16.18 0.13
N HIS A 47 18.33 16.60 1.29
CA HIS A 47 18.95 16.33 2.58
C HIS A 47 18.93 14.84 2.91
N MET A 48 17.86 14.13 2.57
CA MET A 48 17.77 12.71 2.81
C MET A 48 18.74 11.92 1.93
N GLN A 49 18.79 12.23 0.62
CA GLN A 49 19.72 11.59 -0.33
C GLN A 49 21.19 11.85 0.00
N ALA A 50 21.50 13.00 0.57
CA ALA A 50 22.87 13.29 1.05
C ALA A 50 23.26 12.45 2.29
N ALA A 51 22.30 11.86 2.98
CA ALA A 51 22.51 11.12 4.21
C ALA A 51 22.44 9.59 4.05
N VAL A 52 21.89 9.08 2.92
CA VAL A 52 21.66 7.64 2.69
C VAL A 52 21.88 7.25 1.23
N ASP A 53 22.21 5.98 1.02
CA ASP A 53 22.41 5.40 -0.31
C ASP A 53 21.11 4.73 -0.86
N ILE A 54 20.12 4.46 0.02
CA ILE A 54 18.83 3.91 -0.38
C ILE A 54 17.96 4.96 -1.08
N PRO A 55 17.09 4.58 -2.04
CA PRO A 55 16.20 5.50 -2.72
C PRO A 55 15.32 6.32 -1.77
N VAL A 56 15.21 7.61 -2.06
CA VAL A 56 14.23 8.52 -1.43
C VAL A 56 13.11 8.77 -2.40
N THR A 57 11.92 8.27 -2.08
CA THR A 57 10.73 8.30 -2.92
C THR A 57 9.66 9.21 -2.36
N VAL A 58 8.68 9.62 -3.17
CA VAL A 58 7.60 10.51 -2.72
C VAL A 58 6.24 9.90 -3.06
N LYS A 59 5.35 9.82 -2.05
CA LYS A 59 3.95 9.42 -2.28
C LYS A 59 3.02 10.61 -2.09
N HIS A 60 2.33 11.01 -3.16
CA HIS A 60 1.48 12.19 -3.19
C HIS A 60 0.09 11.92 -3.79
N ARG A 61 -0.73 12.96 -3.86
CA ARG A 61 -2.04 13.02 -4.53
C ARG A 61 -1.93 13.74 -5.87
N ILE A 62 -3.03 13.79 -6.64
CA ILE A 62 -3.09 14.58 -7.88
C ILE A 62 -3.32 16.08 -7.60
N GLY A 63 -3.71 16.45 -6.39
CA GLY A 63 -3.96 17.83 -5.97
C GLY A 63 -4.50 17.90 -4.55
N ILE A 64 -4.76 19.12 -4.08
CA ILE A 64 -5.36 19.44 -2.78
C ILE A 64 -6.42 20.54 -2.94
N ASP A 65 -7.61 20.36 -2.36
CA ASP A 65 -8.72 21.29 -2.42
C ASP A 65 -8.95 21.83 -3.85
N ASP A 66 -8.89 23.16 -4.06
CA ASP A 66 -9.07 23.82 -5.36
C ASP A 66 -7.81 23.79 -6.24
N PHE A 67 -6.66 23.38 -5.70
CA PHE A 67 -5.41 23.16 -6.45
C PHE A 67 -5.37 21.74 -7.01
N ASP A 68 -6.21 21.45 -8.00
CA ASP A 68 -6.40 20.11 -8.53
C ASP A 68 -6.18 19.98 -10.04
N SER A 69 -5.56 20.98 -10.67
CA SER A 69 -5.20 20.92 -12.07
C SER A 69 -4.02 19.95 -12.32
N TYR A 70 -3.95 19.41 -13.52
CA TYR A 70 -2.80 18.60 -13.95
C TYR A 70 -1.49 19.39 -13.83
N GLU A 71 -1.50 20.66 -14.22
CA GLU A 71 -0.34 21.55 -14.22
C GLU A 71 0.21 21.76 -12.80
N PHE A 72 -0.67 21.83 -11.79
CA PHE A 72 -0.26 21.89 -10.38
C PHE A 72 0.50 20.62 -9.97
N MET A 73 0.00 19.44 -10.33
CA MET A 73 0.67 18.18 -10.06
C MET A 73 1.99 18.05 -10.81
N ALA A 74 2.02 18.42 -12.09
CA ALA A 74 3.21 18.35 -12.92
C ALA A 74 4.32 19.30 -12.42
N ASP A 75 3.99 20.53 -12.01
CA ASP A 75 4.95 21.47 -11.41
C ASP A 75 5.53 20.92 -10.10
N PHE A 76 4.69 20.32 -9.25
CA PHE A 76 5.15 19.64 -8.02
C PHE A 76 6.17 18.54 -8.35
N VAL A 77 5.82 17.63 -9.25
CA VAL A 77 6.69 16.51 -9.64
C VAL A 77 7.97 17.02 -10.27
N GLN A 78 7.91 17.99 -11.17
CA GLN A 78 9.08 18.57 -11.82
C GLN A 78 10.08 19.14 -10.81
N LYS A 79 9.62 19.92 -9.83
CA LYS A 79 10.48 20.53 -8.80
C LYS A 79 11.12 19.49 -7.90
N VAL A 80 10.35 18.49 -7.48
CA VAL A 80 10.84 17.44 -6.60
C VAL A 80 11.78 16.48 -7.34
N ALA A 81 11.51 16.19 -8.61
CA ALA A 81 12.39 15.40 -9.47
C ALA A 81 13.74 16.12 -9.73
N ALA A 82 13.71 17.44 -9.94
CA ALA A 82 14.93 18.25 -10.08
C ALA A 82 15.82 18.22 -8.82
N ALA A 83 15.26 17.87 -7.67
CA ALA A 83 15.99 17.66 -6.42
C ALA A 83 16.61 16.25 -6.29
N GLY A 84 16.33 15.34 -7.24
CA GLY A 84 16.87 13.98 -7.30
C GLY A 84 15.87 12.86 -7.07
N CYS A 85 14.60 13.14 -6.75
CA CYS A 85 13.59 12.10 -6.62
C CYS A 85 13.29 11.49 -8.00
N SER A 86 13.51 10.18 -8.16
CA SER A 86 13.26 9.47 -9.43
C SER A 86 11.99 8.64 -9.43
N ARG A 87 11.38 8.38 -8.24
CA ARG A 87 10.17 7.54 -8.10
C ARG A 87 9.07 8.26 -7.36
N PHE A 88 7.88 8.26 -7.96
CA PHE A 88 6.66 8.87 -7.41
C PHE A 88 5.51 7.87 -7.36
N ILE A 89 4.85 7.77 -6.23
CA ILE A 89 3.61 6.99 -6.07
C ILE A 89 2.44 7.97 -6.03
N VAL A 90 1.58 7.93 -7.03
CA VAL A 90 0.49 8.89 -7.21
C VAL A 90 -0.85 8.28 -6.84
N HIS A 91 -1.46 8.76 -5.75
CA HIS A 91 -2.85 8.42 -5.47
C HIS A 91 -3.75 9.26 -6.40
N ALA A 92 -4.43 8.61 -7.33
CA ALA A 92 -5.21 9.23 -8.41
C ALA A 92 -6.49 9.94 -7.94
N ARG A 93 -6.45 10.60 -6.76
CA ARG A 93 -7.54 11.41 -6.19
C ARG A 93 -6.97 12.70 -5.61
N THR A 94 -7.69 13.80 -5.76
CA THR A 94 -7.43 15.03 -5.01
C THR A 94 -7.65 14.79 -3.52
N ALA A 95 -6.88 15.42 -2.65
CA ALA A 95 -7.14 15.44 -1.22
C ALA A 95 -7.99 16.66 -0.87
N TRP A 96 -9.18 16.45 -0.33
CA TRP A 96 -9.97 17.52 0.24
C TRP A 96 -9.60 17.66 1.72
N LEU A 97 -8.87 18.73 2.02
CA LEU A 97 -8.28 18.97 3.33
C LEU A 97 -9.31 19.36 4.37
N LYS A 98 -10.46 19.86 3.93
CA LYS A 98 -11.58 20.25 4.80
C LYS A 98 -12.84 19.45 4.45
N GLY A 99 -13.64 19.14 5.47
CA GLY A 99 -14.96 18.54 5.30
C GLY A 99 -15.00 17.03 5.11
N LEU A 100 -13.87 16.35 4.87
CA LEU A 100 -13.81 14.91 4.72
C LEU A 100 -12.82 14.26 5.70
N SER A 101 -13.24 13.16 6.32
CA SER A 101 -12.34 12.29 7.06
C SER A 101 -11.29 11.65 6.13
N PRO A 102 -10.15 11.16 6.66
CA PRO A 102 -9.17 10.42 5.87
C PRO A 102 -9.74 9.19 5.16
N LYS A 103 -10.78 8.56 5.72
CA LYS A 103 -11.48 7.44 5.07
C LYS A 103 -12.26 7.94 3.86
N GLN A 104 -13.08 8.97 4.02
CA GLN A 104 -13.87 9.56 2.93
C GLN A 104 -12.98 10.10 1.80
N ASN A 105 -11.83 10.67 2.12
CA ASN A 105 -10.82 11.12 1.15
C ASN A 105 -10.23 10.00 0.27
N ARG A 106 -10.49 8.73 0.60
CA ARG A 106 -10.09 7.58 -0.23
C ARG A 106 -11.22 7.08 -1.12
N ASP A 107 -12.45 7.56 -0.90
CA ASP A 107 -13.64 7.00 -1.56
C ASP A 107 -14.42 8.07 -2.34
N ILE A 108 -14.57 9.29 -1.79
CA ILE A 108 -15.45 10.35 -2.34
C ILE A 108 -14.81 11.12 -3.51
N PRO A 109 -13.59 11.71 -3.40
CA PRO A 109 -13.01 12.42 -4.54
C PRO A 109 -12.86 11.48 -5.74
N PRO A 110 -13.19 11.93 -6.96
CA PRO A 110 -13.15 11.07 -8.15
C PRO A 110 -11.73 10.56 -8.45
N LEU A 111 -11.65 9.34 -8.98
CA LEU A 111 -10.42 8.80 -9.53
C LEU A 111 -10.16 9.43 -10.90
N ARG A 112 -8.94 9.91 -11.12
CA ARG A 112 -8.49 10.53 -12.37
C ARG A 112 -7.20 9.84 -12.83
N TYR A 113 -7.33 8.64 -13.34
CA TYR A 113 -6.20 7.83 -13.79
C TYR A 113 -5.48 8.45 -14.98
N GLU A 114 -6.23 9.10 -15.88
CA GLU A 114 -5.67 9.74 -17.07
C GLU A 114 -4.63 10.82 -16.75
N ASP A 115 -4.79 11.53 -15.63
CA ASP A 115 -3.79 12.50 -15.20
C ASP A 115 -2.46 11.82 -14.81
N VAL A 116 -2.52 10.63 -14.22
CA VAL A 116 -1.33 9.88 -13.84
C VAL A 116 -0.66 9.28 -15.09
N TYR A 117 -1.44 8.82 -16.06
CA TYR A 117 -0.90 8.33 -17.33
C TYR A 117 -0.22 9.46 -18.12
N ARG A 118 -0.87 10.64 -18.18
CA ARG A 118 -0.28 11.83 -18.77
C ARG A 118 1.02 12.22 -18.05
N LEU A 119 1.06 12.13 -16.73
CA LEU A 119 2.28 12.41 -15.95
C LEU A 119 3.44 11.50 -16.39
N LYS A 120 3.19 10.21 -16.60
CA LYS A 120 4.21 9.28 -17.11
C LYS A 120 4.66 9.63 -18.51
N GLN A 121 3.75 10.08 -19.38
CA GLN A 121 4.10 10.50 -20.76
C GLN A 121 4.96 11.77 -20.75
N ASP A 122 4.65 12.74 -19.89
CA ASP A 122 5.38 14.01 -19.79
C ASP A 122 6.74 13.84 -19.07
N PHE A 123 6.88 12.82 -18.20
CA PHE A 123 8.10 12.50 -17.45
C PHE A 123 8.52 11.02 -17.65
N PRO A 124 8.86 10.62 -18.89
CA PRO A 124 9.14 9.21 -19.21
C PRO A 124 10.35 8.62 -18.45
N GLN A 125 11.26 9.48 -17.99
CA GLN A 125 12.46 9.10 -17.23
C GLN A 125 12.20 8.79 -15.74
N LEU A 126 11.02 9.17 -15.22
CA LEU A 126 10.66 8.92 -13.82
C LEU A 126 9.92 7.60 -13.69
N ASP A 127 10.13 6.91 -12.56
CA ASP A 127 9.30 5.78 -12.14
C ASP A 127 7.99 6.32 -11.55
N ILE A 128 6.89 6.14 -12.27
CA ILE A 128 5.56 6.56 -11.83
C ILE A 128 4.72 5.33 -11.49
N GLU A 129 4.34 5.23 -10.23
CA GLU A 129 3.43 4.20 -9.73
C GLU A 129 2.04 4.79 -9.47
N ILE A 130 0.98 4.07 -9.83
CA ILE A 130 -0.39 4.50 -9.57
C ILE A 130 -0.96 3.83 -8.32
N ASN A 131 -1.82 4.57 -7.61
CA ASN A 131 -2.53 4.08 -6.45
C ASN A 131 -3.98 4.60 -6.43
N GLY A 132 -4.90 3.83 -5.90
CA GLY A 132 -6.29 4.22 -5.65
C GLY A 132 -7.32 3.41 -6.43
N GLY A 133 -8.26 2.78 -5.73
CA GLY A 133 -9.39 2.04 -6.32
C GLY A 133 -9.04 0.76 -7.07
N ILE A 134 -7.81 0.27 -7.00
CA ILE A 134 -7.34 -0.92 -7.72
C ILE A 134 -7.61 -2.13 -6.84
N GLU A 135 -8.40 -3.09 -7.34
CA GLU A 135 -8.94 -4.18 -6.52
C GLU A 135 -8.75 -5.58 -7.12
N THR A 136 -8.38 -5.68 -8.41
CA THR A 136 -8.23 -6.96 -9.12
C THR A 136 -6.91 -7.06 -9.87
N VAL A 137 -6.49 -8.29 -10.22
CA VAL A 137 -5.33 -8.54 -11.09
C VAL A 137 -5.53 -7.92 -12.47
N ALA A 138 -6.76 -7.93 -12.99
CA ALA A 138 -7.09 -7.29 -14.27
C ALA A 138 -6.89 -5.77 -14.22
N ASP A 139 -7.25 -5.12 -13.11
CA ASP A 139 -6.98 -3.68 -12.92
C ASP A 139 -5.47 -3.42 -12.91
N ILE A 140 -4.68 -4.25 -12.21
CA ILE A 140 -3.21 -4.14 -12.19
C ILE A 140 -2.66 -4.21 -13.60
N GLN A 141 -3.08 -5.23 -14.36
CA GLN A 141 -2.63 -5.45 -15.74
C GLN A 141 -2.99 -4.27 -16.65
N ALA A 142 -4.19 -3.72 -16.50
CA ALA A 142 -4.62 -2.57 -17.28
C ALA A 142 -3.76 -1.32 -17.00
N HIS A 143 -3.49 -1.04 -15.73
CA HIS A 143 -2.64 0.10 -15.36
C HIS A 143 -1.20 -0.05 -15.85
N LEU A 144 -0.61 -1.25 -15.74
CA LEU A 144 0.77 -1.52 -16.17
C LEU A 144 1.01 -1.32 -17.69
N GLN A 145 -0.04 -1.13 -18.50
CA GLN A 145 0.11 -0.73 -19.90
C GLN A 145 0.52 0.75 -20.06
N HIS A 146 0.39 1.56 -19.02
CA HIS A 146 0.53 3.01 -19.08
C HIS A 146 1.62 3.56 -18.14
N ILE A 147 2.01 2.80 -17.12
CA ILE A 147 2.87 3.25 -16.01
C ILE A 147 3.82 2.13 -15.56
N ASP A 148 4.78 2.46 -14.69
CA ASP A 148 5.85 1.55 -14.26
C ASP A 148 5.43 0.61 -13.13
N GLY A 149 4.47 1.01 -12.30
CA GLY A 149 4.08 0.22 -11.14
C GLY A 149 2.69 0.53 -10.60
N VAL A 150 2.17 -0.38 -9.77
CA VAL A 150 0.85 -0.27 -9.15
C VAL A 150 0.97 -0.50 -7.64
N MET A 151 0.60 0.50 -6.84
CA MET A 151 0.53 0.35 -5.39
C MET A 151 -0.89 0.01 -4.96
N ILE A 152 -1.06 -1.14 -4.31
CA ILE A 152 -2.33 -1.60 -3.77
C ILE A 152 -2.26 -1.64 -2.24
N GLY A 153 -3.27 -1.08 -1.59
CA GLY A 153 -3.36 -1.07 -0.12
C GLY A 153 -4.50 -1.93 0.38
N ARG A 154 -5.70 -1.36 0.40
CA ARG A 154 -6.87 -1.96 1.04
C ARG A 154 -7.29 -3.31 0.45
N ALA A 155 -7.20 -3.48 -0.86
CA ALA A 155 -7.57 -4.74 -1.50
C ALA A 155 -6.69 -5.88 -1.01
N PHE A 156 -5.35 -5.72 -0.98
CA PHE A 156 -4.43 -6.73 -0.44
C PHE A 156 -4.62 -6.96 1.06
N TYR A 157 -4.99 -5.92 1.82
CA TYR A 157 -5.25 -6.10 3.23
C TYR A 157 -6.55 -6.90 3.51
N HIS A 158 -7.60 -6.67 2.70
CA HIS A 158 -8.86 -7.39 2.84
C HIS A 158 -8.86 -8.77 2.20
N ASN A 159 -8.09 -8.94 1.13
CA ASN A 159 -7.86 -10.20 0.43
C ASN A 159 -6.36 -10.41 0.20
N PRO A 160 -5.61 -10.92 1.19
CA PRO A 160 -4.17 -11.13 1.04
C PRO A 160 -3.81 -12.09 -0.10
N TYR A 161 -4.72 -13.00 -0.45
CA TYR A 161 -4.47 -13.96 -1.54
C TYR A 161 -4.43 -13.31 -2.92
N LEU A 162 -5.02 -12.13 -3.09
CA LEU A 162 -4.90 -11.34 -4.31
C LEU A 162 -3.43 -11.05 -4.67
N LEU A 163 -2.55 -10.92 -3.66
CA LEU A 163 -1.11 -10.76 -3.90
C LEU A 163 -0.50 -12.04 -4.53
N ALA A 164 -0.93 -13.21 -4.08
CA ALA A 164 -0.51 -14.48 -4.67
C ALA A 164 -1.04 -14.63 -6.12
N GLU A 165 -2.29 -14.23 -6.36
CA GLU A 165 -2.89 -14.24 -7.71
C GLU A 165 -2.14 -13.30 -8.67
N ALA A 166 -1.62 -12.18 -8.16
CA ALA A 166 -0.86 -11.22 -8.96
C ALA A 166 0.48 -11.81 -9.49
N ASN A 167 1.01 -12.89 -8.93
CA ASN A 167 2.20 -13.59 -9.46
C ASN A 167 2.01 -14.03 -10.92
N SER A 168 0.77 -14.29 -11.33
CA SER A 168 0.45 -14.65 -12.72
C SER A 168 0.87 -13.59 -13.74
N LEU A 169 0.99 -12.33 -13.33
CA LEU A 169 1.46 -11.23 -14.20
C LEU A 169 2.93 -11.39 -14.61
N TRP A 170 3.70 -12.17 -13.85
CA TRP A 170 5.11 -12.49 -14.11
C TRP A 170 5.34 -13.96 -14.52
N GLY A 171 4.25 -14.66 -14.87
CA GLY A 171 4.30 -16.06 -15.32
C GLY A 171 4.47 -17.08 -14.18
N GLU A 172 4.37 -16.64 -12.93
CA GLU A 172 4.47 -17.52 -11.76
C GLU A 172 3.07 -17.98 -11.31
N PRO A 173 2.88 -19.26 -11.00
CA PRO A 173 1.60 -19.74 -10.47
C PRO A 173 1.34 -19.17 -9.07
N ALA A 174 0.09 -18.90 -8.75
CA ALA A 174 -0.29 -18.58 -7.38
C ALA A 174 -0.01 -19.77 -6.46
N PRO A 175 0.71 -19.60 -5.34
CA PRO A 175 0.89 -20.67 -4.36
C PRO A 175 -0.45 -21.08 -3.77
N LYS A 176 -0.61 -22.34 -3.41
CA LYS A 176 -1.81 -22.80 -2.71
C LYS A 176 -1.92 -22.13 -1.33
N ARG A 177 -3.13 -21.87 -0.87
CA ARG A 177 -3.35 -21.34 0.48
C ARG A 177 -2.84 -22.25 1.58
N SER A 178 -2.89 -23.58 1.35
CA SER A 178 -2.25 -24.59 2.22
C SER A 178 -0.76 -24.38 2.41
N ASP A 179 -0.05 -24.03 1.33
CA ASP A 179 1.41 -23.82 1.36
C ASP A 179 1.74 -22.49 2.08
N ILE A 180 0.96 -21.45 1.83
CA ILE A 180 1.07 -20.17 2.53
C ILE A 180 0.90 -20.38 4.04
N LEU A 181 -0.11 -21.13 4.45
CA LEU A 181 -0.33 -21.44 5.87
C LEU A 181 0.78 -22.27 6.48
N THR A 182 1.29 -23.25 5.73
CA THR A 182 2.43 -24.09 6.20
C THR A 182 3.65 -23.23 6.49
N GLN A 183 3.91 -22.21 5.68
CA GLN A 183 5.01 -21.27 5.91
C GLN A 183 4.71 -20.27 7.06
N LEU A 184 3.45 -19.96 7.30
CA LEU A 184 3.03 -19.01 8.33
C LEU A 184 3.10 -19.62 9.75
N TYR A 185 2.81 -20.90 9.92
CA TYR A 185 2.76 -21.55 11.23
C TYR A 185 4.04 -21.40 12.06
N PRO A 186 5.25 -21.65 11.55
CA PRO A 186 6.48 -21.46 12.31
C PRO A 186 6.66 -20.03 12.82
N TYR A 187 6.29 -19.02 12.02
CA TYR A 187 6.32 -17.62 12.43
C TYR A 187 5.37 -17.38 13.63
N LEU A 188 4.15 -17.90 13.56
CA LEU A 188 3.18 -17.76 14.66
C LEU A 188 3.67 -18.46 15.93
N GLU A 189 4.26 -19.64 15.80
CA GLU A 189 4.83 -20.41 16.92
C GLU A 189 5.97 -19.64 17.60
N GLU A 190 6.89 -19.06 16.80
CA GLU A 190 7.97 -18.22 17.30
C GLU A 190 7.45 -16.99 18.06
N LYS A 191 6.45 -16.29 17.50
CA LYS A 191 5.88 -15.10 18.11
C LYS A 191 5.13 -15.40 19.41
N VAL A 192 4.37 -16.47 19.45
CA VAL A 192 3.70 -16.95 20.69
C VAL A 192 4.74 -17.31 21.75
N ALA A 193 5.83 -17.99 21.39
CA ALA A 193 6.91 -18.31 22.31
C ALA A 193 7.58 -17.05 22.91
N LYS A 194 7.55 -15.93 22.20
CA LYS A 194 8.00 -14.61 22.65
C LYS A 194 6.93 -13.84 23.45
N GLY A 195 5.75 -14.43 23.69
CA GLY A 195 4.67 -13.84 24.48
C GLY A 195 3.70 -12.95 23.69
N GLU A 196 3.76 -12.95 22.35
CA GLU A 196 2.80 -12.20 21.53
C GLU A 196 1.45 -12.94 21.46
N ALA A 197 0.35 -12.19 21.48
CA ALA A 197 -0.99 -12.75 21.41
C ALA A 197 -1.41 -13.04 19.96
N LEU A 198 -1.87 -14.25 19.65
CA LEU A 198 -2.32 -14.63 18.29
C LEU A 198 -3.34 -13.68 17.67
N PRO A 199 -4.34 -13.14 18.38
CA PRO A 199 -5.30 -12.20 17.77
C PRO A 199 -4.65 -10.93 17.17
N THR A 200 -3.50 -10.50 17.67
CA THR A 200 -2.77 -9.33 17.11
C THR A 200 -2.20 -9.62 15.74
N MET A 201 -1.93 -10.88 15.44
CA MET A 201 -1.38 -11.36 14.17
C MET A 201 -2.50 -11.83 13.21
N THR A 202 -3.43 -12.66 13.71
CA THR A 202 -4.48 -13.28 12.87
C THR A 202 -5.41 -12.26 12.22
N ARG A 203 -5.65 -11.12 12.85
CA ARG A 203 -6.45 -10.03 12.27
C ARG A 203 -5.98 -9.55 10.90
N HIS A 204 -4.70 -9.76 10.57
CA HIS A 204 -4.11 -9.31 9.31
C HIS A 204 -4.30 -10.28 8.15
N TYR A 205 -4.74 -11.52 8.41
CA TYR A 205 -4.98 -12.52 7.37
C TYR A 205 -6.36 -13.20 7.47
N LEU A 206 -7.31 -12.53 8.12
CA LEU A 206 -8.72 -12.99 8.15
C LEU A 206 -9.32 -13.15 6.74
N GLY A 207 -8.83 -12.37 5.77
CA GLY A 207 -9.24 -12.41 4.38
C GLY A 207 -8.59 -13.51 3.53
N LEU A 208 -7.68 -14.33 4.07
CA LEU A 208 -6.91 -15.32 3.29
C LEU A 208 -7.79 -16.28 2.47
N PHE A 209 -8.96 -16.65 2.98
CA PHE A 209 -9.94 -17.50 2.32
C PHE A 209 -11.11 -16.73 1.69
N GLN A 210 -10.95 -15.42 1.44
CA GLN A 210 -12.02 -14.64 0.82
C GLN A 210 -12.47 -15.24 -0.51
N GLY A 211 -13.79 -15.27 -0.74
CA GLY A 211 -14.39 -15.85 -1.93
C GLY A 211 -14.61 -17.36 -1.89
N LEU A 212 -14.03 -18.09 -0.93
CA LEU A 212 -14.16 -19.54 -0.83
C LEU A 212 -15.32 -19.98 0.09
N THR A 213 -15.84 -21.17 -0.16
CA THR A 213 -16.81 -21.83 0.73
C THR A 213 -16.16 -22.03 2.11
N GLY A 214 -16.83 -21.63 3.18
CA GLY A 214 -16.28 -21.70 4.53
C GLY A 214 -15.52 -20.47 5.03
N ALA A 215 -15.23 -19.48 4.18
CA ALA A 215 -14.50 -18.26 4.55
C ALA A 215 -15.13 -17.49 5.72
N ARG A 216 -16.46 -17.50 5.86
CA ARG A 216 -17.15 -16.89 7.01
C ARG A 216 -16.80 -17.60 8.31
N LYS A 217 -16.79 -18.95 8.29
CA LYS A 217 -16.47 -19.78 9.47
C LYS A 217 -15.02 -19.56 9.89
N TRP A 218 -14.08 -19.51 8.92
CA TRP A 218 -12.69 -19.14 9.16
C TRP A 218 -12.57 -17.82 9.94
N ARG A 219 -13.16 -16.74 9.45
CA ARG A 219 -13.12 -15.44 10.13
C ARG A 219 -13.72 -15.49 11.53
N GLN A 220 -14.83 -16.21 11.71
CA GLN A 220 -15.47 -16.37 13.04
C GLN A 220 -14.60 -17.17 14.01
N SER A 221 -13.93 -18.21 13.53
CA SER A 221 -13.05 -19.04 14.37
C SER A 221 -11.82 -18.28 14.88
N LEU A 222 -11.32 -17.30 14.10
CA LEU A 222 -10.15 -16.50 14.47
C LEU A 222 -10.50 -15.20 15.20
N SER A 223 -11.77 -14.78 15.15
CA SER A 223 -12.23 -13.54 15.76
C SER A 223 -12.96 -13.82 17.09
N GLY A 224 -12.67 -13.01 18.12
CA GLY A 224 -13.45 -13.03 19.35
C GLY A 224 -13.18 -14.18 20.33
N LYS A 225 -12.17 -15.03 20.07
CA LYS A 225 -11.72 -16.04 21.03
C LYS A 225 -10.72 -15.42 22.02
N PRO A 226 -11.01 -15.40 23.35
CA PRO A 226 -10.07 -14.85 24.34
C PRO A 226 -8.76 -15.63 24.43
N LYS A 227 -8.80 -16.92 24.09
CA LYS A 227 -7.64 -17.83 24.08
C LYS A 227 -7.62 -18.57 22.75
N LEU A 228 -7.17 -17.90 21.69
CA LEU A 228 -6.92 -18.52 20.40
C LEU A 228 -5.61 -19.31 20.49
N THR A 229 -5.59 -20.54 19.97
CA THR A 229 -4.40 -21.39 19.85
C THR A 229 -4.02 -21.60 18.39
N ILE A 230 -2.80 -22.05 18.15
CA ILE A 230 -2.35 -22.43 16.79
C ILE A 230 -3.14 -23.61 16.26
N ASP A 231 -3.51 -24.55 17.13
CA ASP A 231 -4.34 -25.70 16.74
C ASP A 231 -5.76 -25.27 16.32
N ASP A 232 -6.33 -24.24 16.95
CA ASP A 232 -7.59 -23.63 16.48
C ASP A 232 -7.46 -23.07 15.06
N ILE A 233 -6.33 -22.44 14.76
CA ILE A 233 -6.06 -21.89 13.43
C ILE A 233 -5.91 -23.03 12.40
N LYS A 234 -5.11 -24.06 12.72
CA LYS A 234 -4.92 -25.25 11.89
C LYS A 234 -6.24 -25.97 11.62
N GLN A 235 -7.07 -26.16 12.64
CA GLN A 235 -8.39 -26.76 12.52
C GLN A 235 -9.32 -25.95 11.62
N ALA A 236 -9.40 -24.64 11.85
CA ALA A 236 -10.24 -23.77 11.04
C ALA A 236 -9.80 -23.73 9.56
N ALA A 237 -8.50 -23.76 9.31
CA ALA A 237 -7.95 -23.85 7.96
C ALA A 237 -8.30 -25.18 7.28
N SER A 238 -8.09 -26.30 7.98
CA SER A 238 -8.42 -27.65 7.48
C SER A 238 -9.88 -27.78 7.05
N GLU A 239 -10.80 -27.20 7.82
CA GLU A 239 -12.23 -27.22 7.51
C GLU A 239 -12.55 -26.47 6.21
N VAL A 240 -11.89 -25.33 5.93
CA VAL A 240 -12.08 -24.60 4.68
C VAL A 240 -11.42 -25.32 3.51
N LEU A 241 -10.20 -25.81 3.69
CA LEU A 241 -9.46 -26.53 2.63
C LEU A 241 -10.17 -27.82 2.22
N ALA A 242 -10.81 -28.54 3.16
CA ALA A 242 -11.61 -29.72 2.85
C ALA A 242 -12.81 -29.42 1.93
N LEU A 243 -13.34 -28.20 1.96
CA LEU A 243 -14.42 -27.74 1.09
C LEU A 243 -13.91 -27.16 -0.24
N ASN A 244 -12.59 -26.92 -0.37
CA ASN A 244 -11.95 -26.29 -1.51
C ASN A 244 -10.60 -26.99 -1.80
N PRO A 245 -10.60 -28.19 -2.36
CA PRO A 245 -9.39 -29.02 -2.50
C PRO A 245 -8.30 -28.41 -3.40
N ASP A 246 -8.66 -27.47 -4.25
CA ASP A 246 -7.74 -26.78 -5.17
C ASP A 246 -7.13 -25.48 -4.59
N ALA A 247 -7.52 -25.10 -3.38
CA ALA A 247 -7.18 -23.81 -2.77
C ALA A 247 -5.79 -23.78 -2.08
#